data_522b1317aad013adad720644bdabf681
#
_entry.id   522b1317aad013adad720644bdabf681
#
_cell.length_a   1.000
_cell.length_b   1.000
_cell.length_c   1.000
_cell.angle_alpha   90.00
_cell.angle_beta   90.00
_cell.angle_gamma   90.00
#
_symmetry.space_group_name_H-M   'P 1'
#
loop_
_entity.id
_entity.type
_entity.pdbx_description
1 polymer ?
#
loop_
_entity_poly.entity_id
_entity_poly.type
_entity_poly.pdbx_seq_one_letter_code
_entity_poly.pdbx_strand_id
1 'polypeptide(L)'
;MPKLPSKLPFGTSLARQVAKQNLTRFNNIFWVSERSRRHIRSGFSSIHFPSPGPGVHGVFASSADWESAADEFRDWTRQHVLLSAASLLEVYLKSISTTALQAKPELTDRSLTNVDGYRFVLKKAKPPSNWKKALDSQVNEFVTGLWADRFRQLEIVFGKLPEKLKVLEPALQNIQNKRNRIAHQFGVDAPRNAPWDNISHVSVGAKDCESAIKTVSEFISEADTNVFGHIVGSHEVLAIYHHWAQKEPNINQYKVSGSCAAKFCDYVGQLSGRGIGKDYVQEVIEYYESL
;
A
#
# COMPACT_ATOMS: atom_id res chain seq x y z
N MET A 1 -22.07 -5.07 -27.26
CA MET A 1 -21.12 -4.16 -26.57
C MET A 1 -19.81 -4.91 -26.35
N PRO A 2 -18.67 -4.29 -26.60
CA PRO A 2 -17.39 -4.85 -26.18
C PRO A 2 -17.42 -5.17 -24.70
N LYS A 3 -16.75 -6.24 -24.29
CA LYS A 3 -16.62 -6.58 -22.86
C LYS A 3 -15.26 -6.11 -22.37
N LEU A 4 -15.24 -5.53 -21.18
CA LEU A 4 -13.97 -5.19 -20.56
C LEU A 4 -13.13 -6.45 -20.35
N PRO A 5 -11.82 -6.44 -20.70
CA PRO A 5 -10.96 -7.59 -20.48
C PRO A 5 -11.01 -8.06 -19.02
N SER A 6 -11.24 -9.34 -18.80
CA SER A 6 -11.34 -9.92 -17.44
C SER A 6 -9.98 -10.18 -16.80
N LYS A 7 -8.91 -10.19 -17.60
CA LYS A 7 -7.55 -10.47 -17.12
C LYS A 7 -6.90 -9.18 -16.56
N LEU A 8 -6.23 -9.32 -15.44
CA LEU A 8 -5.33 -8.27 -14.95
C LEU A 8 -4.17 -8.08 -15.93
N PRO A 9 -3.84 -6.83 -16.32
CA PRO A 9 -2.85 -6.55 -17.38
C PRO A 9 -1.44 -7.07 -17.06
N PHE A 10 -1.13 -7.14 -15.77
CA PHE A 10 0.17 -7.60 -15.27
C PHE A 10 0.08 -8.92 -14.50
N GLY A 11 -1.05 -9.63 -14.59
CA GLY A 11 -1.37 -10.75 -13.70
C GLY A 11 -1.56 -10.36 -12.23
N THR A 12 -1.50 -9.06 -11.91
CA THR A 12 -1.66 -8.47 -10.57
C THR A 12 -2.29 -7.08 -10.69
N SER A 13 -2.96 -6.61 -9.63
CA SER A 13 -3.46 -5.23 -9.57
C SER A 13 -2.31 -4.21 -9.51
N LEU A 14 -2.60 -2.97 -9.89
CA LEU A 14 -1.66 -1.85 -9.73
C LEU A 14 -1.43 -1.54 -8.26
N ALA A 15 -2.47 -1.65 -7.42
CA ALA A 15 -2.35 -1.51 -5.97
C ALA A 15 -1.29 -2.47 -5.39
N ARG A 16 -1.28 -3.74 -5.83
CA ARG A 16 -0.24 -4.70 -5.43
C ARG A 16 1.15 -4.31 -5.93
N GLN A 17 1.26 -3.80 -7.16
CA GLN A 17 2.57 -3.40 -7.70
C GLN A 17 3.19 -2.26 -6.90
N VAL A 18 2.41 -1.22 -6.61
CA VAL A 18 2.83 -0.10 -5.77
C VAL A 18 3.22 -0.58 -4.37
N ALA A 19 2.42 -1.47 -3.78
CA ALA A 19 2.72 -2.03 -2.48
C ALA A 19 4.03 -2.84 -2.49
N LYS A 20 4.27 -3.66 -3.52
CA LYS A 20 5.51 -4.42 -3.66
C LYS A 20 6.75 -3.52 -3.79
N GLN A 21 6.67 -2.44 -4.58
CA GLN A 21 7.77 -1.48 -4.71
C GLN A 21 8.11 -0.84 -3.36
N ASN A 22 7.10 -0.42 -2.60
CA ASN A 22 7.30 0.17 -1.28
C ASN A 22 7.85 -0.84 -0.26
N LEU A 23 7.35 -2.09 -0.25
CA LEU A 23 7.91 -3.15 0.61
C LEU A 23 9.37 -3.43 0.29
N THR A 24 9.74 -3.46 -0.99
CA THR A 24 11.15 -3.61 -1.41
C THR A 24 11.99 -2.44 -0.89
N ARG A 25 11.49 -1.21 -0.98
CA ARG A 25 12.18 -0.03 -0.45
C ARG A 25 12.36 -0.11 1.07
N PHE A 26 11.33 -0.50 1.81
CA PHE A 26 11.42 -0.64 3.28
C PHE A 26 12.42 -1.73 3.67
N ASN A 27 12.38 -2.86 2.98
CA ASN A 27 13.34 -3.95 3.17
C ASN A 27 14.79 -3.49 2.91
N ASN A 28 15.02 -2.72 1.85
CA ASN A 28 16.35 -2.17 1.55
C ASN A 28 16.83 -1.20 2.64
N ILE A 29 15.98 -0.28 3.10
CA ILE A 29 16.31 0.66 4.19
C ILE A 29 16.65 -0.11 5.46
N PHE A 30 15.84 -1.12 5.81
CA PHE A 30 16.09 -1.98 6.96
C PHE A 30 17.47 -2.65 6.87
N TRP A 31 17.78 -3.32 5.77
CA TRP A 31 19.05 -4.02 5.63
C TRP A 31 20.26 -3.10 5.53
N VAL A 32 20.11 -1.93 4.94
CA VAL A 32 21.17 -0.90 4.97
C VAL A 32 21.46 -0.50 6.40
N SER A 33 20.45 -0.20 7.21
CA SER A 33 20.64 0.15 8.63
C SER A 33 21.31 -0.98 9.42
N GLU A 34 20.83 -2.22 9.30
CA GLU A 34 21.38 -3.37 10.03
C GLU A 34 22.83 -3.71 9.65
N ARG A 35 23.18 -3.54 8.37
CA ARG A 35 24.53 -3.87 7.86
C ARG A 35 25.55 -2.76 8.10
N SER A 36 25.15 -1.51 7.91
CA SER A 36 26.04 -0.35 8.10
C SER A 36 26.68 -0.34 9.47
N ARG A 37 25.92 -0.71 10.52
CA ARG A 37 26.44 -0.80 11.88
C ARG A 37 27.62 -1.79 12.01
N ARG A 38 27.55 -2.94 11.34
CA ARG A 38 28.63 -3.95 11.39
C ARG A 38 29.92 -3.41 10.75
N HIS A 39 29.80 -2.73 9.62
CA HIS A 39 30.93 -2.14 8.91
C HIS A 39 31.55 -1.00 9.70
N ILE A 40 30.74 -0.15 10.30
CA ILE A 40 31.23 0.97 11.07
C ILE A 40 31.97 0.48 12.33
N ARG A 41 31.44 -0.51 13.05
CA ARG A 41 32.14 -1.12 14.20
C ARG A 41 33.53 -1.67 13.84
N SER A 42 33.67 -2.29 12.68
CA SER A 42 34.96 -2.84 12.25
C SER A 42 35.97 -1.77 11.80
N GLY A 43 35.52 -0.56 11.48
CA GLY A 43 36.35 0.56 11.00
C GLY A 43 36.57 1.68 12.00
N PHE A 44 36.12 1.52 13.25
CA PHE A 44 36.03 2.59 14.24
C PHE A 44 37.38 3.25 14.59
N SER A 45 38.47 2.54 14.49
CA SER A 45 39.84 3.08 14.78
C SER A 45 40.25 4.20 13.81
N SER A 46 39.56 4.39 12.70
CA SER A 46 39.87 5.39 11.67
C SER A 46 38.85 6.53 11.53
N ILE A 47 37.76 6.53 12.34
CA ILE A 47 36.76 7.58 12.24
C ILE A 47 37.22 8.80 13.08
N HIS A 48 37.45 9.91 12.40
CA HIS A 48 37.69 11.19 13.04
C HIS A 48 36.34 11.89 13.24
N PHE A 49 36.00 12.17 14.50
CA PHE A 49 34.81 12.99 14.81
C PHE A 49 35.21 14.48 14.71
N PRO A 50 34.64 15.25 13.78
CA PRO A 50 34.95 16.67 13.67
C PRO A 50 34.50 17.39 14.94
N SER A 51 35.29 18.33 15.41
CA SER A 51 34.88 19.23 16.52
C SER A 51 33.60 19.98 16.10
N PRO A 52 32.63 20.10 17.00
CA PRO A 52 31.41 20.85 16.71
C PRO A 52 31.76 22.32 16.41
N GLY A 53 31.21 22.81 15.27
CA GLY A 53 31.25 24.25 15.02
C GLY A 53 30.32 25.00 15.99
N PRO A 54 30.49 26.33 16.12
CA PRO A 54 29.61 27.12 16.95
C PRO A 54 28.14 26.96 16.59
N GLY A 55 27.28 26.65 17.57
CA GLY A 55 25.84 26.48 17.39
C GLY A 55 25.40 25.11 16.90
N VAL A 56 26.30 24.15 16.72
CA VAL A 56 25.94 22.76 16.39
C VAL A 56 25.79 21.94 17.68
N HIS A 57 24.55 21.49 17.96
CA HIS A 57 24.27 20.59 19.08
C HIS A 57 24.24 19.13 18.57
N GLY A 58 24.67 18.19 19.42
CA GLY A 58 24.55 16.75 19.13
C GLY A 58 25.74 16.13 18.39
N VAL A 59 26.93 16.75 18.51
CA VAL A 59 28.17 16.11 18.04
C VAL A 59 28.69 15.17 19.13
N PHE A 60 29.04 13.95 18.71
CA PHE A 60 29.51 12.93 19.63
C PHE A 60 30.93 13.26 20.15
N ALA A 61 31.09 13.30 21.47
CA ALA A 61 32.38 13.57 22.09
C ALA A 61 33.31 12.34 22.11
N SER A 62 32.72 11.15 22.01
CA SER A 62 33.46 9.89 22.08
C SER A 62 32.88 8.83 21.13
N SER A 63 33.64 7.77 20.87
CA SER A 63 33.16 6.58 20.14
C SER A 63 32.00 5.90 20.87
N ALA A 64 31.97 5.93 22.20
CA ALA A 64 30.90 5.33 22.98
C ALA A 64 29.58 6.10 22.81
N ASP A 65 29.61 7.44 22.79
CA ASP A 65 28.43 8.27 22.52
C ASP A 65 27.87 8.01 21.12
N TRP A 66 28.76 7.89 20.14
CA TRP A 66 28.36 7.57 18.78
C TRP A 66 27.75 6.15 18.67
N GLU A 67 28.33 5.14 19.35
CA GLU A 67 27.78 3.78 19.37
C GLU A 67 26.36 3.76 19.98
N SER A 68 26.18 4.50 21.07
CA SER A 68 24.84 4.64 21.69
C SER A 68 23.83 5.24 20.71
N ALA A 69 24.20 6.36 20.07
CA ALA A 69 23.31 7.01 19.10
C ALA A 69 23.06 6.16 17.85
N ALA A 70 24.05 5.38 17.40
CA ALA A 70 23.89 4.44 16.30
C ALA A 70 22.92 3.29 16.65
N ASP A 71 22.91 2.86 17.92
CA ASP A 71 21.95 1.88 18.42
C ASP A 71 20.53 2.46 18.49
N GLU A 72 20.39 3.68 18.98
CA GLU A 72 19.12 4.41 19.00
C GLU A 72 18.58 4.63 17.58
N PHE A 73 19.43 5.05 16.64
CA PHE A 73 19.05 5.22 15.22
C PHE A 73 18.59 3.91 14.59
N ARG A 74 19.26 2.79 14.89
CA ARG A 74 18.84 1.47 14.42
C ARG A 74 17.46 1.11 14.96
N ASP A 75 17.23 1.28 16.25
CA ASP A 75 15.95 0.94 16.87
C ASP A 75 14.83 1.85 16.38
N TRP A 76 15.10 3.13 16.18
CA TRP A 76 14.22 4.07 15.50
C TRP A 76 13.90 3.62 14.06
N THR A 77 14.91 3.20 13.30
CA THR A 77 14.71 2.69 11.92
C THR A 77 13.82 1.46 11.92
N ARG A 78 13.99 0.51 12.84
CA ARG A 78 13.14 -0.67 12.96
C ARG A 78 11.69 -0.31 13.26
N GLN A 79 11.46 0.61 14.18
CA GLN A 79 10.11 1.11 14.48
C GLN A 79 9.46 1.71 13.23
N HIS A 80 10.19 2.54 12.48
CA HIS A 80 9.67 3.18 11.26
C HIS A 80 9.41 2.18 10.11
N VAL A 81 10.23 1.15 9.98
CA VAL A 81 9.99 0.06 9.01
C VAL A 81 8.69 -0.68 9.34
N LEU A 82 8.46 -1.01 10.61
CA LEU A 82 7.23 -1.68 11.05
C LEU A 82 6.00 -0.77 10.84
N LEU A 83 6.08 0.51 11.23
CA LEU A 83 5.03 1.50 10.98
C LEU A 83 4.69 1.61 9.50
N SER A 84 5.73 1.70 8.66
CA SER A 84 5.58 1.84 7.21
C SER A 84 4.95 0.60 6.58
N ALA A 85 5.34 -0.60 7.01
CA ALA A 85 4.74 -1.84 6.51
C ALA A 85 3.25 -1.96 6.89
N ALA A 86 2.91 -1.64 8.13
CA ALA A 86 1.52 -1.64 8.60
C ALA A 86 0.66 -0.60 7.86
N SER A 87 1.16 0.63 7.72
CA SER A 87 0.46 1.70 7.00
C SER A 87 0.29 1.38 5.52
N LEU A 88 1.28 0.75 4.88
CA LEU A 88 1.18 0.32 3.50
C LEU A 88 0.08 -0.72 3.29
N LEU A 89 -0.09 -1.65 4.24
CA LEU A 89 -1.16 -2.63 4.20
C LEU A 89 -2.55 -1.97 4.26
N GLU A 90 -2.72 -0.96 5.13
CA GLU A 90 -3.95 -0.18 5.21
C GLU A 90 -4.22 0.59 3.91
N VAL A 91 -3.19 1.21 3.31
CA VAL A 91 -3.27 1.91 2.02
C VAL A 91 -3.64 0.95 0.89
N TYR A 92 -3.01 -0.24 0.85
CA TYR A 92 -3.34 -1.28 -0.13
C TYR A 92 -4.80 -1.70 0.00
N LEU A 93 -5.24 -2.09 1.20
CA LEU A 93 -6.63 -2.51 1.43
C LEU A 93 -7.63 -1.43 1.04
N LYS A 94 -7.37 -0.19 1.43
CA LYS A 94 -8.22 0.95 1.07
C LYS A 94 -8.30 1.13 -0.45
N SER A 95 -7.17 1.10 -1.13
CA SER A 95 -7.11 1.28 -2.58
C SER A 95 -7.81 0.15 -3.32
N ILE A 96 -7.46 -1.10 -3.02
CA ILE A 96 -7.97 -2.26 -3.76
C ILE A 96 -9.46 -2.50 -3.51
N SER A 97 -9.93 -2.35 -2.26
CA SER A 97 -11.35 -2.50 -1.93
C SER A 97 -12.20 -1.36 -2.52
N THR A 98 -11.71 -0.13 -2.52
CA THR A 98 -12.38 0.99 -3.21
C THR A 98 -12.57 0.66 -4.69
N THR A 99 -11.50 0.22 -5.36
CA THR A 99 -11.57 -0.16 -6.78
C THR A 99 -12.53 -1.33 -7.01
N ALA A 100 -12.50 -2.35 -6.16
CA ALA A 100 -13.38 -3.50 -6.27
C ALA A 100 -14.87 -3.12 -6.11
N LEU A 101 -15.19 -2.28 -5.13
CA LEU A 101 -16.56 -1.81 -4.92
C LEU A 101 -17.01 -0.84 -6.02
N GLN A 102 -16.11 -0.07 -6.60
CA GLN A 102 -16.41 0.76 -7.77
C GLN A 102 -16.63 -0.08 -9.02
N ALA A 103 -15.86 -1.15 -9.20
CA ALA A 103 -16.03 -2.06 -10.32
C ALA A 103 -17.36 -2.84 -10.25
N LYS A 104 -17.78 -3.18 -9.03
CA LYS A 104 -19.01 -3.93 -8.75
C LYS A 104 -19.87 -3.22 -7.69
N PRO A 105 -20.64 -2.19 -8.08
CA PRO A 105 -21.46 -1.40 -7.16
C PRO A 105 -22.49 -2.21 -6.37
N GLU A 106 -22.94 -3.34 -6.93
CA GLU A 106 -23.88 -4.27 -6.29
C GLU A 106 -23.35 -4.88 -4.99
N LEU A 107 -22.04 -4.86 -4.78
CA LEU A 107 -21.44 -5.31 -3.52
C LEU A 107 -21.70 -4.33 -2.37
N THR A 108 -21.93 -3.04 -2.69
CA THR A 108 -22.27 -2.02 -1.71
C THR A 108 -23.78 -1.77 -1.66
N ASP A 109 -24.44 -1.81 -2.81
CA ASP A 109 -25.89 -1.61 -2.94
C ASP A 109 -26.47 -2.58 -3.96
N ARG A 110 -27.23 -3.56 -3.48
CA ARG A 110 -27.85 -4.60 -4.29
C ARG A 110 -28.84 -4.07 -5.34
N SER A 111 -29.35 -2.85 -5.18
CA SER A 111 -30.22 -2.21 -6.18
C SER A 111 -29.47 -1.86 -7.47
N LEU A 112 -28.13 -1.86 -7.43
CA LEU A 112 -27.26 -1.55 -8.55
C LEU A 112 -26.82 -2.79 -9.34
N THR A 113 -27.52 -3.90 -9.20
CA THR A 113 -27.29 -5.10 -10.01
C THR A 113 -27.34 -4.75 -11.49
N ASN A 114 -26.35 -5.21 -12.27
CA ASN A 114 -26.16 -4.91 -13.69
C ASN A 114 -25.69 -3.48 -14.04
N VAL A 115 -25.34 -2.67 -13.08
CA VAL A 115 -24.69 -1.38 -13.34
C VAL A 115 -23.19 -1.54 -13.33
N ASP A 116 -22.54 -1.22 -14.45
CA ASP A 116 -21.09 -1.07 -14.47
C ASP A 116 -20.71 0.20 -13.71
N GLY A 117 -19.98 0.04 -12.61
CA GLY A 117 -19.58 1.14 -11.73
C GLY A 117 -18.74 2.22 -12.44
N TYR A 118 -18.10 1.86 -13.55
CA TYR A 118 -17.36 2.82 -14.34
C TYR A 118 -18.26 3.90 -14.98
N ARG A 119 -19.53 3.55 -15.26
CA ARG A 119 -20.51 4.53 -15.77
C ARG A 119 -20.75 5.67 -14.76
N PHE A 120 -20.56 5.43 -13.46
CA PHE A 120 -20.59 6.49 -12.45
C PHE A 120 -19.41 7.44 -12.59
N VAL A 121 -18.22 6.92 -12.85
CA VAL A 121 -17.00 7.74 -13.07
C VAL A 121 -17.17 8.61 -14.32
N LEU A 122 -17.73 8.05 -15.38
CA LEU A 122 -18.02 8.77 -16.63
C LEU A 122 -19.25 9.70 -16.55
N LYS A 123 -19.94 9.73 -15.40
CA LYS A 123 -21.21 10.48 -15.24
C LYS A 123 -22.31 10.09 -16.23
N LYS A 124 -22.21 8.93 -16.88
CA LYS A 124 -23.24 8.38 -17.79
C LYS A 124 -24.37 7.67 -17.04
N ALA A 125 -24.14 7.29 -15.79
CA ALA A 125 -25.17 6.89 -14.85
C ALA A 125 -25.04 7.74 -13.59
N LYS A 126 -26.17 8.04 -12.96
CA LYS A 126 -26.18 8.81 -11.71
C LYS A 126 -26.23 7.83 -10.54
N PRO A 127 -25.16 7.75 -9.73
CA PRO A 127 -25.20 6.92 -8.53
C PRO A 127 -26.22 7.47 -7.52
N PRO A 128 -26.73 6.65 -6.60
CA PRO A 128 -27.53 7.12 -5.48
C PRO A 128 -26.85 8.26 -4.73
N SER A 129 -27.63 9.21 -4.19
CA SER A 129 -27.09 10.39 -3.51
C SER A 129 -26.17 10.07 -2.32
N ASN A 130 -26.39 8.93 -1.68
CA ASN A 130 -25.59 8.43 -0.55
C ASN A 130 -24.45 7.48 -0.95
N TRP A 131 -24.27 7.18 -2.24
CA TRP A 131 -23.31 6.20 -2.75
C TRP A 131 -21.89 6.41 -2.21
N LYS A 132 -21.36 7.64 -2.32
CA LYS A 132 -20.01 7.94 -1.86
C LYS A 132 -19.84 7.66 -0.36
N LYS A 133 -20.83 8.07 0.44
CA LYS A 133 -20.81 7.84 1.89
C LYS A 133 -20.89 6.35 2.22
N ALA A 134 -21.70 5.59 1.52
CA ALA A 134 -21.81 4.14 1.70
C ALA A 134 -20.49 3.43 1.32
N LEU A 135 -19.89 3.81 0.19
CA LEU A 135 -18.60 3.31 -0.24
C LEU A 135 -17.51 3.60 0.79
N ASP A 136 -17.37 4.86 1.21
CA ASP A 136 -16.35 5.26 2.19
C ASP A 136 -16.56 4.55 3.54
N SER A 137 -17.80 4.39 3.98
CA SER A 137 -18.14 3.65 5.21
C SER A 137 -17.73 2.19 5.11
N GLN A 138 -18.08 1.51 4.01
CA GLN A 138 -17.73 0.09 3.80
C GLN A 138 -16.22 -0.12 3.72
N VAL A 139 -15.51 0.74 2.98
CA VAL A 139 -14.04 0.68 2.90
C VAL A 139 -13.39 0.90 4.27
N ASN A 140 -13.96 1.79 5.09
CA ASN A 140 -13.45 2.04 6.43
C ASN A 140 -13.54 0.80 7.33
N GLU A 141 -14.56 -0.04 7.19
CA GLU A 141 -14.70 -1.29 7.95
C GLU A 141 -13.61 -2.32 7.62
N PHE A 142 -13.00 -2.25 6.42
CA PHE A 142 -11.90 -3.13 6.03
C PHE A 142 -10.53 -2.68 6.56
N VAL A 143 -10.40 -1.42 6.96
CA VAL A 143 -9.11 -0.84 7.37
C VAL A 143 -9.04 -0.40 8.83
N THR A 144 -10.18 -0.42 9.56
CA THR A 144 -10.24 -0.05 10.98
C THR A 144 -10.67 -1.22 11.85
N GLY A 145 -10.44 -1.13 13.16
CA GLY A 145 -10.80 -2.17 14.11
C GLY A 145 -9.80 -3.33 14.20
N LEU A 146 -10.20 -4.41 14.85
CA LEU A 146 -9.40 -5.63 14.99
C LEU A 146 -9.36 -6.42 13.66
N TRP A 147 -8.30 -7.19 13.44
CA TRP A 147 -8.18 -7.98 12.20
C TRP A 147 -9.28 -9.04 12.06
N ALA A 148 -9.74 -9.63 13.15
CA ALA A 148 -10.89 -10.55 13.12
C ALA A 148 -12.16 -9.86 12.56
N ASP A 149 -12.41 -8.61 12.97
CA ASP A 149 -13.55 -7.83 12.45
C ASP A 149 -13.36 -7.46 10.97
N ARG A 150 -12.16 -7.04 10.58
CA ARG A 150 -11.83 -6.74 9.18
C ARG A 150 -12.05 -7.97 8.30
N PHE A 151 -11.60 -9.16 8.71
CA PHE A 151 -11.79 -10.40 7.96
C PHE A 151 -13.26 -10.76 7.85
N ARG A 152 -14.02 -10.64 8.93
CA ARG A 152 -15.47 -10.86 8.89
C ARG A 152 -16.16 -9.92 7.90
N GLN A 153 -15.80 -8.63 7.88
CA GLN A 153 -16.37 -7.67 6.94
C GLN A 153 -15.97 -7.99 5.48
N LEU A 154 -14.72 -8.38 5.24
CA LEU A 154 -14.28 -8.82 3.92
C LEU A 154 -15.06 -10.07 3.46
N GLU A 155 -15.33 -11.04 4.35
CA GLU A 155 -16.14 -12.21 4.01
C GLU A 155 -17.61 -11.88 3.72
N ILE A 156 -18.20 -10.94 4.44
CA ILE A 156 -19.57 -10.48 4.19
C ILE A 156 -19.70 -9.91 2.78
N VAL A 157 -18.73 -9.13 2.34
CA VAL A 157 -18.79 -8.38 1.08
C VAL A 157 -18.25 -9.20 -0.10
N PHE A 158 -17.09 -9.83 0.05
CA PHE A 158 -16.37 -10.48 -1.04
C PHE A 158 -16.51 -12.01 -1.05
N GLY A 159 -17.20 -12.58 -0.06
CA GLY A 159 -17.36 -14.02 0.09
C GLY A 159 -16.23 -14.66 0.92
N LYS A 160 -16.25 -15.99 1.00
CA LYS A 160 -15.33 -16.76 1.86
C LYS A 160 -13.87 -16.46 1.53
N LEU A 161 -13.12 -16.01 2.54
CA LEU A 161 -11.68 -15.76 2.40
C LEU A 161 -10.88 -17.07 2.32
N PRO A 162 -9.78 -17.09 1.54
CA PRO A 162 -8.84 -18.20 1.52
C PRO A 162 -8.26 -18.48 2.90
N GLU A 163 -8.09 -19.77 3.25
CA GLU A 163 -7.48 -20.16 4.54
C GLU A 163 -6.09 -19.58 4.75
N LYS A 164 -5.31 -19.42 3.66
CA LYS A 164 -3.99 -18.76 3.71
C LYS A 164 -4.03 -17.33 4.23
N LEU A 165 -5.11 -16.58 3.98
CA LEU A 165 -5.29 -15.26 4.58
C LEU A 165 -5.64 -15.35 6.06
N LYS A 166 -6.53 -16.28 6.42
CA LYS A 166 -7.00 -16.44 7.81
C LYS A 166 -5.86 -16.80 8.76
N VAL A 167 -4.93 -17.64 8.32
CA VAL A 167 -3.74 -18.02 9.14
C VAL A 167 -2.85 -16.81 9.45
N LEU A 168 -2.92 -15.72 8.67
CA LEU A 168 -2.13 -14.50 8.91
C LEU A 168 -2.73 -13.57 9.98
N GLU A 169 -3.99 -13.77 10.38
CA GLU A 169 -4.70 -12.89 11.32
C GLU A 169 -3.93 -12.59 12.60
N PRO A 170 -3.41 -13.59 13.36
CA PRO A 170 -2.69 -13.31 14.59
C PRO A 170 -1.41 -12.48 14.36
N ALA A 171 -0.70 -12.74 13.27
CA ALA A 171 0.50 -11.99 12.93
C ALA A 171 0.17 -10.54 12.54
N LEU A 172 -0.89 -10.33 11.78
CA LEU A 172 -1.39 -9.00 11.41
C LEU A 172 -1.86 -8.22 12.63
N GLN A 173 -2.57 -8.87 13.56
CA GLN A 173 -3.00 -8.25 14.81
C GLN A 173 -1.80 -7.84 15.67
N ASN A 174 -0.76 -8.67 15.75
CA ASN A 174 0.47 -8.32 16.46
C ASN A 174 1.19 -7.12 15.83
N ILE A 175 1.28 -7.08 14.50
CA ILE A 175 1.84 -5.92 13.77
C ILE A 175 1.05 -4.65 14.10
N GLN A 176 -0.28 -4.72 14.06
CA GLN A 176 -1.14 -3.59 14.39
C GLN A 176 -0.97 -3.13 15.84
N ASN A 177 -0.89 -4.04 16.79
CA ASN A 177 -0.67 -3.71 18.20
C ASN A 177 0.66 -2.98 18.40
N LYS A 178 1.74 -3.50 17.81
CA LYS A 178 3.06 -2.83 17.86
C LYS A 178 3.01 -1.46 17.19
N ARG A 179 2.41 -1.36 16.00
CA ARG A 179 2.23 -0.09 15.28
C ARG A 179 1.50 0.93 16.14
N ASN A 180 0.41 0.54 16.80
CA ASN A 180 -0.37 1.45 17.62
C ASN A 180 0.43 1.95 18.84
N ARG A 181 1.18 1.07 19.51
CA ARG A 181 2.08 1.48 20.61
C ARG A 181 3.14 2.48 20.13
N ILE A 182 3.78 2.23 18.99
CA ILE A 182 4.78 3.15 18.42
C ILE A 182 4.13 4.48 18.02
N ALA A 183 3.00 4.46 17.29
CA ALA A 183 2.38 5.67 16.76
C ALA A 183 1.76 6.57 17.82
N HIS A 184 1.13 6.00 18.86
CA HIS A 184 0.43 6.78 19.88
C HIS A 184 1.31 7.21 21.05
N GLN A 185 2.43 6.54 21.25
CA GLN A 185 3.32 6.77 22.41
C GLN A 185 4.72 7.21 21.99
N PHE A 186 4.93 7.56 20.70
CA PHE A 186 6.28 7.86 20.15
C PHE A 186 7.30 6.76 20.48
N GLY A 187 6.84 5.51 20.54
CA GLY A 187 7.67 4.38 20.98
C GLY A 187 7.93 4.32 22.49
N VAL A 188 7.31 5.19 23.28
CA VAL A 188 7.44 5.21 24.74
C VAL A 188 6.37 4.31 25.36
N ASP A 189 6.76 3.35 26.16
CA ASP A 189 5.87 2.47 26.91
C ASP A 189 5.77 3.00 28.36
N ALA A 190 4.99 4.06 28.53
CA ALA A 190 4.73 4.65 29.83
C ALA A 190 3.39 4.11 30.36
N PRO A 191 3.38 3.39 31.50
CA PRO A 191 2.13 3.06 32.20
C PRO A 191 1.42 4.37 32.56
N ARG A 192 0.09 4.41 32.42
CA ARG A 192 -0.73 5.63 32.64
C ARG A 192 -0.49 6.33 34.00
N ASN A 193 0.05 5.62 34.98
CA ASN A 193 0.28 6.11 36.36
C ASN A 193 1.73 5.89 36.81
N ALA A 194 2.70 5.67 35.91
CA ALA A 194 4.08 5.49 36.31
C ALA A 194 4.82 6.84 36.47
N PRO A 195 5.75 6.91 37.41
CA PRO A 195 6.71 8.02 37.48
C PRO A 195 7.51 8.12 36.17
N TRP A 196 7.90 9.35 35.82
CA TRP A 196 8.65 9.65 34.58
C TRP A 196 10.03 8.98 34.47
N ASP A 197 10.51 8.41 35.56
CA ASP A 197 11.77 7.66 35.66
C ASP A 197 11.68 6.20 35.15
N ASN A 198 10.45 5.68 34.91
CA ASN A 198 10.21 4.33 34.40
C ASN A 198 9.73 4.29 32.94
N ILE A 199 10.17 5.25 32.13
CA ILE A 199 9.85 5.28 30.71
C ILE A 199 10.67 4.21 29.97
N SER A 200 10.01 3.20 29.44
CA SER A 200 10.63 2.24 28.54
C SER A 200 10.24 2.53 27.09
N HIS A 201 11.13 2.24 26.14
CA HIS A 201 10.82 2.34 24.72
C HIS A 201 10.28 1.01 24.19
N VAL A 202 9.32 1.09 23.25
CA VAL A 202 8.83 -0.10 22.52
C VAL A 202 9.97 -0.69 21.72
N SER A 203 10.48 -1.82 22.16
CA SER A 203 11.54 -2.53 21.45
C SER A 203 10.96 -3.24 20.21
N VAL A 204 11.61 -3.02 19.07
CA VAL A 204 11.32 -3.72 17.81
C VAL A 204 12.58 -4.46 17.39
N GLY A 205 12.55 -5.78 17.44
CA GLY A 205 13.67 -6.62 17.00
C GLY A 205 13.78 -6.68 15.48
N ALA A 206 14.96 -7.07 14.98
CA ALA A 206 15.16 -7.30 13.54
C ALA A 206 14.17 -8.34 13.00
N LYS A 207 13.94 -9.43 13.74
CA LYS A 207 12.96 -10.47 13.38
C LYS A 207 11.52 -9.95 13.30
N ASP A 208 11.17 -8.93 14.08
CA ASP A 208 9.84 -8.31 14.00
C ASP A 208 9.65 -7.58 12.67
N CYS A 209 10.69 -6.86 12.21
CA CYS A 209 10.67 -6.16 10.91
C CYS A 209 10.60 -7.16 9.75
N GLU A 210 11.44 -8.19 9.76
CA GLU A 210 11.44 -9.24 8.74
C GLU A 210 10.08 -9.94 8.68
N SER A 211 9.54 -10.33 9.83
CA SER A 211 8.22 -10.95 9.93
C SER A 211 7.11 -10.02 9.44
N ALA A 212 7.14 -8.72 9.80
CA ALA A 212 6.13 -7.76 9.37
C ALA A 212 6.16 -7.57 7.84
N ILE A 213 7.34 -7.36 7.23
CA ILE A 213 7.48 -7.24 5.77
C ILE A 213 6.97 -8.50 5.07
N LYS A 214 7.35 -9.69 5.57
CA LYS A 214 6.92 -10.98 5.02
C LYS A 214 5.40 -11.14 5.12
N THR A 215 4.82 -10.98 6.31
CA THR A 215 3.38 -11.14 6.55
C THR A 215 2.55 -10.18 5.69
N VAL A 216 2.96 -8.91 5.60
CA VAL A 216 2.27 -7.92 4.76
C VAL A 216 2.39 -8.29 3.27
N SER A 217 3.55 -8.75 2.82
CA SER A 217 3.75 -9.21 1.43
C SER A 217 2.88 -10.42 1.09
N GLU A 218 2.81 -11.41 1.99
CA GLU A 218 1.99 -12.62 1.83
C GLU A 218 0.50 -12.25 1.79
N PHE A 219 0.04 -11.41 2.72
CA PHE A 219 -1.34 -10.93 2.73
C PHE A 219 -1.71 -10.24 1.41
N ILE A 220 -0.92 -9.25 0.99
CA ILE A 220 -1.17 -8.50 -0.25
C ILE A 220 -1.20 -9.44 -1.45
N SER A 221 -0.26 -10.39 -1.52
CA SER A 221 -0.20 -11.35 -2.62
C SER A 221 -1.42 -12.25 -2.68
N GLU A 222 -1.83 -12.80 -1.53
CA GLU A 222 -2.95 -13.73 -1.45
C GLU A 222 -4.29 -13.01 -1.68
N ALA A 223 -4.47 -11.85 -1.06
CA ALA A 223 -5.68 -11.03 -1.23
C ALA A 223 -5.86 -10.55 -2.67
N ASP A 224 -4.79 -10.07 -3.30
CA ASP A 224 -4.82 -9.63 -4.69
C ASP A 224 -5.18 -10.77 -5.65
N THR A 225 -4.58 -11.95 -5.45
CA THR A 225 -4.77 -13.09 -6.35
C THR A 225 -6.13 -13.75 -6.18
N ASN A 226 -6.58 -13.96 -4.94
CA ASN A 226 -7.70 -14.85 -4.63
C ASN A 226 -8.96 -14.14 -4.13
N VAL A 227 -8.90 -12.84 -3.80
CA VAL A 227 -10.07 -12.07 -3.36
C VAL A 227 -10.42 -10.98 -4.35
N PHE A 228 -9.48 -10.10 -4.67
CA PHE A 228 -9.78 -8.87 -5.42
C PHE A 228 -9.55 -8.98 -6.92
N GLY A 229 -8.57 -9.78 -7.38
CA GLY A 229 -8.11 -9.73 -8.77
C GLY A 229 -9.20 -10.02 -9.80
N HIS A 230 -10.09 -10.96 -9.53
CA HIS A 230 -11.21 -11.29 -10.42
C HIS A 230 -12.35 -10.24 -10.39
N ILE A 231 -12.39 -9.40 -9.34
CA ILE A 231 -13.38 -8.32 -9.20
C ILE A 231 -12.87 -7.05 -9.87
N VAL A 232 -11.63 -6.68 -9.56
CA VAL A 232 -11.01 -5.45 -10.07
C VAL A 232 -10.79 -5.55 -11.58
N GLY A 233 -10.25 -6.69 -12.07
CA GLY A 233 -10.01 -6.92 -13.49
C GLY A 233 -9.28 -5.76 -14.15
N SER A 234 -9.83 -5.28 -15.25
CA SER A 234 -9.27 -4.14 -16.00
C SER A 234 -9.74 -2.76 -15.51
N HIS A 235 -10.52 -2.71 -14.44
CA HIS A 235 -11.15 -1.46 -13.97
C HIS A 235 -10.11 -0.39 -13.57
N GLU A 236 -9.01 -0.79 -12.94
CA GLU A 236 -7.92 0.15 -12.62
C GLU A 236 -7.33 0.81 -13.87
N VAL A 237 -7.08 0.01 -14.91
CA VAL A 237 -6.50 0.52 -16.17
C VAL A 237 -7.48 1.45 -16.88
N LEU A 238 -8.76 1.10 -16.86
CA LEU A 238 -9.82 1.92 -17.43
C LEU A 238 -9.93 3.28 -16.72
N ALA A 239 -9.85 3.29 -15.37
CA ALA A 239 -9.87 4.52 -14.60
C ALA A 239 -8.64 5.41 -14.89
N ILE A 240 -7.46 4.81 -15.04
CA ILE A 240 -6.23 5.51 -15.41
C ILE A 240 -6.36 6.09 -16.82
N TYR A 241 -6.89 5.29 -17.78
CA TYR A 241 -7.13 5.78 -19.14
C TYR A 241 -8.07 6.98 -19.16
N HIS A 242 -9.18 6.92 -18.40
CA HIS A 242 -10.10 8.04 -18.28
C HIS A 242 -9.41 9.32 -17.82
N HIS A 243 -8.64 9.25 -16.73
CA HIS A 243 -7.92 10.42 -16.21
C HIS A 243 -6.83 10.92 -17.15
N TRP A 244 -6.11 10.03 -17.82
CA TRP A 244 -5.11 10.39 -18.82
C TRP A 244 -5.76 11.05 -20.03
N ALA A 245 -6.82 10.46 -20.57
CA ALA A 245 -7.52 11.00 -21.74
C ALA A 245 -8.14 12.38 -21.50
N GLN A 246 -8.52 12.70 -20.26
CA GLN A 246 -9.01 14.03 -19.89
C GLN A 246 -7.90 15.09 -19.81
N LYS A 247 -6.67 14.69 -19.53
CA LYS A 247 -5.54 15.59 -19.32
C LYS A 247 -4.62 15.71 -20.55
N GLU A 248 -4.69 14.73 -21.44
CA GLU A 248 -3.80 14.67 -22.62
C GLU A 248 -4.30 15.62 -23.72
N PRO A 249 -3.58 16.71 -24.00
CA PRO A 249 -4.03 17.72 -24.96
C PRO A 249 -4.11 17.20 -26.40
N ASN A 250 -3.33 16.17 -26.71
CA ASN A 250 -3.23 15.60 -28.06
C ASN A 250 -4.09 14.34 -28.26
N ILE A 251 -5.00 14.05 -27.33
CA ILE A 251 -5.78 12.79 -27.34
C ILE A 251 -6.53 12.56 -28.66
N ASN A 252 -7.12 13.62 -29.23
CA ASN A 252 -7.84 13.52 -30.50
C ASN A 252 -6.90 13.19 -31.67
N GLN A 253 -5.69 13.78 -31.69
CA GLN A 253 -4.69 13.47 -32.69
C GLN A 253 -4.22 12.01 -32.58
N TYR A 254 -4.02 11.51 -31.36
CA TYR A 254 -3.63 10.12 -31.13
C TYR A 254 -4.73 9.13 -31.55
N LYS A 255 -5.99 9.48 -31.36
CA LYS A 255 -7.14 8.67 -31.82
C LYS A 255 -7.17 8.60 -33.35
N VAL A 256 -7.04 9.73 -34.02
CA VAL A 256 -7.03 9.80 -35.49
C VAL A 256 -5.86 9.04 -36.10
N SER A 257 -4.67 9.15 -35.50
CA SER A 257 -3.45 8.47 -35.99
C SER A 257 -3.37 6.98 -35.62
N GLY A 258 -4.29 6.45 -34.81
CA GLY A 258 -4.24 5.09 -34.30
C GLY A 258 -3.10 4.85 -33.27
N SER A 259 -2.46 5.92 -32.79
CA SER A 259 -1.33 5.83 -31.84
C SER A 259 -1.74 5.87 -30.36
N CYS A 260 -3.03 6.02 -30.07
CA CYS A 260 -3.56 6.19 -28.71
C CYS A 260 -3.13 5.06 -27.76
N ALA A 261 -3.26 3.80 -28.18
CA ALA A 261 -2.86 2.64 -27.37
C ALA A 261 -1.36 2.65 -27.04
N ALA A 262 -0.49 2.99 -28.01
CA ALA A 262 0.94 3.06 -27.78
C ALA A 262 1.31 4.17 -26.77
N LYS A 263 0.74 5.37 -26.92
CA LYS A 263 0.97 6.51 -26.02
C LYS A 263 0.48 6.22 -24.59
N PHE A 264 -0.64 5.55 -24.47
CA PHE A 264 -1.14 5.15 -23.15
C PHE A 264 -0.28 4.02 -22.54
N CYS A 265 0.23 3.06 -23.33
CA CYS A 265 1.21 2.09 -22.87
C CYS A 265 2.46 2.77 -22.27
N ASP A 266 3.02 3.78 -22.97
CA ASP A 266 4.16 4.57 -22.49
C ASP A 266 3.84 5.25 -21.16
N TYR A 267 2.68 5.88 -21.05
CA TYR A 267 2.22 6.52 -19.82
C TYR A 267 2.10 5.54 -18.65
N VAL A 268 1.46 4.39 -18.87
CA VAL A 268 1.35 3.35 -17.84
C VAL A 268 2.71 2.78 -17.46
N GLY A 269 3.61 2.61 -18.43
CA GLY A 269 4.99 2.20 -18.21
C GLY A 269 5.75 3.15 -17.27
N GLN A 270 5.56 4.45 -17.45
CA GLN A 270 6.15 5.48 -16.57
C GLN A 270 5.57 5.41 -15.14
N LEU A 271 4.27 5.18 -15.01
CA LEU A 271 3.61 5.08 -13.69
C LEU A 271 3.99 3.82 -12.91
N SER A 272 4.02 2.68 -13.59
CA SER A 272 4.15 1.37 -12.96
C SER A 272 5.55 0.76 -13.00
N GLY A 273 6.43 1.32 -13.83
CA GLY A 273 7.74 0.74 -14.15
C GLY A 273 7.65 -0.56 -14.97
N ARG A 274 6.47 -0.89 -15.52
CA ARG A 274 6.22 -2.10 -16.31
C ARG A 274 5.41 -1.77 -17.56
N GLY A 275 5.76 -2.43 -18.67
CA GLY A 275 4.98 -2.34 -19.90
C GLY A 275 3.64 -3.08 -19.79
N ILE A 276 2.62 -2.53 -20.41
CA ILE A 276 1.32 -3.15 -20.62
C ILE A 276 1.18 -3.55 -22.09
N GLY A 277 0.53 -4.68 -22.37
CA GLY A 277 0.34 -5.15 -23.74
C GLY A 277 -0.55 -4.20 -24.56
N LYS A 278 -0.11 -3.86 -25.79
CA LYS A 278 -0.83 -2.93 -26.67
C LYS A 278 -2.23 -3.43 -27.02
N ASP A 279 -2.37 -4.73 -27.31
CA ASP A 279 -3.66 -5.34 -27.65
C ASP A 279 -4.65 -5.26 -26.49
N TYR A 280 -4.18 -5.53 -25.27
CA TYR A 280 -4.98 -5.35 -24.06
C TYR A 280 -5.45 -3.90 -23.87
N VAL A 281 -4.55 -2.95 -24.09
CA VAL A 281 -4.89 -1.51 -24.01
C VAL A 281 -5.91 -1.14 -25.07
N GLN A 282 -5.78 -1.69 -26.28
CA GLN A 282 -6.72 -1.46 -27.35
C GLN A 282 -8.14 -1.93 -26.98
N GLU A 283 -8.28 -3.12 -26.40
CA GLU A 283 -9.57 -3.63 -25.90
C GLU A 283 -10.17 -2.71 -24.81
N VAL A 284 -9.34 -2.19 -23.91
CA VAL A 284 -9.77 -1.24 -22.87
C VAL A 284 -10.27 0.08 -23.48
N ILE A 285 -9.57 0.60 -24.49
CA ILE A 285 -9.96 1.81 -25.20
C ILE A 285 -11.27 1.62 -25.96
N GLU A 286 -11.42 0.51 -26.68
CA GLU A 286 -12.66 0.17 -27.40
C GLU A 286 -13.84 0.05 -26.45
N TYR A 287 -13.63 -0.60 -25.31
CA TYR A 287 -14.65 -0.65 -24.26
C TYR A 287 -15.01 0.76 -23.75
N TYR A 288 -14.02 1.59 -23.44
CA TYR A 288 -14.22 2.96 -22.98
C TYR A 288 -15.01 3.81 -23.96
N GLU A 289 -14.70 3.72 -25.26
CA GLU A 289 -15.40 4.48 -26.33
C GLU A 289 -16.85 3.97 -26.54
N SER A 290 -17.15 2.73 -26.16
CA SER A 290 -18.49 2.15 -26.24
C SER A 290 -19.41 2.54 -25.09
N LEU A 291 -18.87 3.07 -24.01
CA LEU A 291 -19.62 3.52 -22.83
C LEU A 291 -20.26 4.89 -23.05
#